data_63c88ced19d6b90f8a016842288b86e8
#
_entry.id   63c88ced19d6b90f8a016842288b86e8
#
_cell.length_a   1.000
_cell.length_b   1.000
_cell.length_c   1.000
_cell.angle_alpha   90.00
_cell.angle_beta   90.00
_cell.angle_gamma   90.00
#
_symmetry.space_group_name_H-M   'P 1'
#
loop_
_entity.id
_entity.type
_entity.pdbx_description
1 polymer ?
#
loop_
_entity_poly.entity_id
_entity_poly.type
_entity_poly.pdbx_seq_one_letter_code
_entity_poly.pdbx_strand_id
1 'polypeptide(L)'
;MGIEVTAHRSDLGRWRAAQRPAEPRYSDYVLGYFASEGFLPNPLQERHLPGREVTIVLNFGAPHRIVDPSDPKRTTEHRNAWVVAPQHRHQIREAFGNRDFMVIRFTPIGAQMILRTPMDLLTDRTLQLEDIDRRFSRLLTGHADPAHDWATRFDAVEDLIAARLASAPSPPAGLLHSWRILQESPNHVDLARLPEELGCSRRHLIAQFHKYFGMTPKMAARNGRFHLAVAAVHRLGRDPSPYVAGKPYLDCQADGSTRTAAQMTMRWADLALGCGYYDQSHFINEFKFFSGLTPVEFLERTRHE
;
A
#
# COMPACT_ATOMS: atom_id res chain seq x y z
N MET A 1 21.81 2.22 -6.76
CA MET A 1 21.13 2.64 -5.51
C MET A 1 21.44 1.63 -4.41
N GLY A 2 21.63 2.10 -3.15
CA GLY A 2 21.94 1.20 -2.04
C GLY A 2 20.73 0.33 -1.66
N ILE A 3 21.01 -0.92 -1.28
CA ILE A 3 20.03 -1.81 -0.65
C ILE A 3 20.16 -1.61 0.86
N GLU A 4 19.04 -1.33 1.51
CA GLU A 4 18.99 -1.31 2.97
C GLU A 4 18.58 -2.70 3.47
N VAL A 5 19.37 -3.27 4.36
CA VAL A 5 19.13 -4.61 4.94
C VAL A 5 18.92 -4.48 6.44
N THR A 6 17.83 -5.06 6.93
CA THR A 6 17.50 -5.15 8.35
C THR A 6 17.40 -6.60 8.78
N ALA A 7 17.68 -6.87 10.06
CA ALA A 7 17.52 -8.20 10.65
C ALA A 7 16.73 -8.09 11.96
N HIS A 8 15.77 -8.98 12.12
CA HIS A 8 14.89 -9.03 13.28
C HIS A 8 14.96 -10.40 13.95
N ARG A 9 14.97 -10.39 15.28
CA ARG A 9 14.87 -11.59 16.10
C ARG A 9 14.04 -11.27 17.34
N SER A 10 12.93 -11.97 17.49
CA SER A 10 12.02 -11.83 18.63
C SER A 10 11.29 -13.16 18.87
N ASP A 11 10.39 -13.19 19.83
CA ASP A 11 9.52 -14.35 20.10
C ASP A 11 8.56 -14.64 18.95
N LEU A 12 8.28 -13.64 18.08
CA LEU A 12 7.49 -13.82 16.86
C LEU A 12 8.24 -14.60 15.77
N GLY A 13 9.59 -14.65 15.84
CA GLY A 13 10.39 -15.35 14.86
C GLY A 13 11.71 -14.63 14.54
N ARG A 14 12.32 -15.07 13.46
CA ARG A 14 13.57 -14.48 12.94
C ARG A 14 13.42 -14.23 11.45
N TRP A 15 13.78 -13.03 10.98
CA TRP A 15 13.81 -12.72 9.56
C TRP A 15 14.83 -11.63 9.23
N ARG A 16 15.26 -11.63 7.99
CA ARG A 16 15.99 -10.53 7.36
C ARG A 16 15.07 -9.91 6.31
N ALA A 17 15.22 -8.63 6.11
CA ALA A 17 14.51 -7.92 5.06
C ALA A 17 15.46 -6.99 4.31
N ALA A 18 15.23 -6.83 3.03
CA ALA A 18 15.94 -5.92 2.17
C ALA A 18 14.95 -5.02 1.46
N GLN A 19 15.31 -3.76 1.30
CA GLN A 19 14.51 -2.81 0.53
C GLN A 19 15.39 -1.96 -0.39
N ARG A 20 14.82 -1.56 -1.52
CA ARG A 20 15.44 -0.69 -2.50
C ARG A 20 14.37 0.21 -3.16
N PRO A 21 14.54 1.54 -3.21
CA PRO A 21 13.70 2.39 -4.03
C PRO A 21 13.90 2.05 -5.51
N ALA A 22 12.90 2.32 -6.34
CA ALA A 22 13.05 2.22 -7.79
C ALA A 22 14.02 3.29 -8.31
N GLU A 23 14.56 3.09 -9.51
CA GLU A 23 15.31 4.12 -10.19
C GLU A 23 14.48 5.42 -10.35
N PRO A 24 15.07 6.62 -10.19
CA PRO A 24 14.35 7.89 -10.22
C PRO A 24 13.49 8.10 -11.46
N ARG A 25 13.95 7.61 -12.61
CA ARG A 25 13.20 7.70 -13.90
C ARG A 25 11.88 6.92 -13.89
N TYR A 26 11.72 5.96 -12.97
CA TYR A 26 10.52 5.14 -12.85
C TYR A 26 9.68 5.48 -11.61
N SER A 27 10.08 6.48 -10.81
CA SER A 27 9.44 6.80 -9.52
C SER A 27 7.96 7.18 -9.62
N ASP A 28 7.50 7.64 -10.77
CA ASP A 28 6.07 7.90 -11.02
C ASP A 28 5.24 6.60 -11.18
N TYR A 29 5.89 5.47 -11.42
CA TYR A 29 5.26 4.19 -11.73
C TYR A 29 5.60 3.09 -10.72
N VAL A 30 6.86 3.04 -10.27
CA VAL A 30 7.41 2.03 -9.36
C VAL A 30 7.86 2.70 -8.08
N LEU A 31 7.30 2.29 -6.95
CA LEU A 31 7.62 2.86 -5.63
C LEU A 31 8.86 2.21 -5.01
N GLY A 32 9.18 0.97 -5.41
CA GLY A 32 10.35 0.25 -4.96
C GLY A 32 10.12 -1.25 -4.78
N TYR A 33 11.13 -1.88 -4.22
CA TYR A 33 11.25 -3.32 -4.04
C TYR A 33 11.50 -3.63 -2.56
N PHE A 34 10.90 -4.72 -2.10
CA PHE A 34 11.10 -5.25 -0.76
C PHE A 34 11.25 -6.77 -0.87
N ALA A 35 12.14 -7.36 -0.10
CA ALA A 35 12.27 -8.81 0.02
C ALA A 35 12.43 -9.19 1.50
N SER A 36 11.98 -10.36 1.87
CA SER A 36 12.15 -10.88 3.22
C SER A 36 12.36 -12.39 3.18
N GLU A 37 13.28 -12.86 3.99
CA GLU A 37 13.54 -14.28 4.24
C GLU A 37 13.57 -14.54 5.74
N GLY A 38 13.09 -15.70 6.18
CA GLY A 38 13.09 -16.06 7.58
C GLY A 38 12.11 -17.14 7.96
N PHE A 39 11.79 -17.19 9.25
CA PHE A 39 10.90 -18.21 9.80
C PHE A 39 10.01 -17.65 10.91
N LEU A 40 8.71 -17.92 10.82
CA LEU A 40 7.71 -17.62 11.84
C LEU A 40 7.23 -18.94 12.46
N PRO A 41 7.52 -19.22 13.74
CA PRO A 41 7.14 -20.48 14.39
C PRO A 41 5.60 -20.59 14.57
N ASN A 42 4.93 -19.47 14.70
CA ASN A 42 3.48 -19.39 14.91
C ASN A 42 2.84 -18.50 13.82
N PRO A 43 1.56 -18.70 13.50
CA PRO A 43 0.83 -17.81 12.62
C PRO A 43 0.85 -16.36 13.13
N LEU A 44 1.25 -15.44 12.27
CA LEU A 44 1.23 -14.00 12.51
C LEU A 44 0.14 -13.38 11.64
N GLN A 45 -0.83 -12.73 12.28
CA GLN A 45 -1.86 -11.98 11.59
C GLN A 45 -1.52 -10.51 11.58
N GLU A 46 -1.49 -9.93 10.38
CA GLU A 46 -1.21 -8.51 10.15
C GLU A 46 -2.43 -7.84 9.53
N ARG A 47 -2.77 -6.65 10.03
CA ARG A 47 -3.81 -5.80 9.44
C ARG A 47 -3.20 -4.87 8.40
N HIS A 48 -3.57 -5.10 7.15
CA HIS A 48 -3.15 -4.25 6.05
C HIS A 48 -4.23 -3.22 5.73
N LEU A 49 -3.91 -1.95 5.94
CA LEU A 49 -4.80 -0.84 5.60
C LEU A 49 -4.94 -0.70 4.08
N PRO A 50 -6.06 -0.12 3.59
CA PRO A 50 -6.22 0.16 2.17
C PRO A 50 -5.09 1.05 1.67
N GLY A 51 -4.28 0.53 0.75
CA GLY A 51 -3.11 1.22 0.22
C GLY A 51 -3.45 2.15 -0.94
N ARG A 52 -2.50 3.06 -1.22
CA ARG A 52 -2.49 3.89 -2.43
C ARG A 52 -1.66 3.24 -3.53
N GLU A 53 -1.31 2.01 -3.35
CA GLU A 53 -0.39 1.26 -4.20
C GLU A 53 -0.98 -0.09 -4.59
N VAL A 54 -0.42 -0.64 -5.64
CA VAL A 54 -0.63 -2.02 -6.09
C VAL A 54 0.65 -2.77 -5.83
N THR A 55 0.55 -3.97 -5.27
CA THR A 55 1.73 -4.79 -5.05
C THR A 55 1.66 -6.10 -5.82
N ILE A 56 2.78 -6.49 -6.42
CA ILE A 56 2.99 -7.85 -6.89
C ILE A 56 3.86 -8.53 -5.85
N VAL A 57 3.37 -9.63 -5.31
CA VAL A 57 4.12 -10.47 -4.35
C VAL A 57 4.58 -11.72 -5.08
N LEU A 58 5.87 -12.00 -5.00
CA LEU A 58 6.51 -13.23 -5.50
C LEU A 58 6.91 -14.04 -4.27
N ASN A 59 6.27 -15.17 -4.04
CA ASN A 59 6.44 -15.98 -2.84
C ASN A 59 7.15 -17.29 -3.16
N PHE A 60 8.19 -17.58 -2.42
CA PHE A 60 9.00 -18.79 -2.52
C PHE A 60 8.95 -19.61 -1.22
N GLY A 61 8.29 -19.08 -0.20
CA GLY A 61 8.13 -19.72 1.11
C GLY A 61 6.76 -20.40 1.28
N ALA A 62 6.32 -20.46 2.53
CA ALA A 62 5.00 -20.98 2.88
C ALA A 62 3.88 -20.11 2.28
N PRO A 63 2.70 -20.68 2.02
CA PRO A 63 1.57 -19.91 1.52
C PRO A 63 1.17 -18.78 2.47
N HIS A 64 0.75 -17.65 1.91
CA HIS A 64 0.10 -16.58 2.66
C HIS A 64 -1.42 -16.78 2.63
N ARG A 65 -2.08 -16.46 3.73
CA ARG A 65 -3.54 -16.50 3.84
C ARG A 65 -4.10 -15.09 3.94
N ILE A 66 -5.18 -14.83 3.20
CA ILE A 66 -6.00 -13.65 3.38
C ILE A 66 -7.26 -14.10 4.09
N VAL A 67 -7.49 -13.54 5.27
CA VAL A 67 -8.64 -13.84 6.12
C VAL A 67 -9.73 -12.82 5.84
N ASP A 68 -10.96 -13.27 5.59
CA ASP A 68 -12.11 -12.38 5.46
C ASP A 68 -12.42 -11.73 6.82
N PRO A 69 -12.35 -10.39 6.94
CA PRO A 69 -12.60 -9.73 8.22
C PRO A 69 -14.03 -9.92 8.77
N SER A 70 -14.99 -10.27 7.90
CA SER A 70 -16.39 -10.51 8.27
C SER A 70 -16.67 -11.97 8.66
N ASP A 71 -15.84 -12.90 8.16
CA ASP A 71 -15.92 -14.32 8.47
C ASP A 71 -14.51 -14.94 8.53
N PRO A 72 -13.87 -15.01 9.70
CA PRO A 72 -12.51 -15.52 9.85
C PRO A 72 -12.31 -16.98 9.39
N LYS A 73 -13.38 -17.73 9.17
CA LYS A 73 -13.31 -19.10 8.61
C LYS A 73 -13.12 -19.08 7.09
N ARG A 74 -13.44 -17.97 6.45
CA ARG A 74 -13.22 -17.78 5.01
C ARG A 74 -11.81 -17.26 4.80
N THR A 75 -10.92 -18.13 4.39
CA THR A 75 -9.53 -17.79 4.07
C THR A 75 -9.23 -18.16 2.62
N THR A 76 -8.44 -17.33 1.95
CA THR A 76 -7.91 -17.62 0.63
C THR A 76 -6.40 -17.78 0.72
N GLU A 77 -5.87 -18.89 0.25
CA GLU A 77 -4.42 -19.11 0.19
C GLU A 77 -3.84 -18.56 -1.11
N HIS A 78 -2.72 -17.86 -0.99
CA HIS A 78 -1.95 -17.34 -2.11
C HIS A 78 -0.56 -17.98 -2.12
N ARG A 79 -0.19 -18.54 -3.27
CA ARG A 79 1.07 -19.24 -3.54
C ARG A 79 1.73 -18.61 -4.77
N ASN A 80 3.03 -18.77 -4.92
CA ASN A 80 3.82 -18.32 -6.06
C ASN A 80 3.78 -16.80 -6.27
N ALA A 81 2.93 -16.30 -7.15
CA ALA A 81 2.85 -14.87 -7.46
C ALA A 81 1.40 -14.38 -7.47
N TRP A 82 1.14 -13.29 -6.77
CA TRP A 82 -0.18 -12.66 -6.76
C TRP A 82 -0.11 -11.14 -6.76
N VAL A 83 -1.22 -10.53 -7.16
CA VAL A 83 -1.42 -9.08 -7.18
C VAL A 83 -2.38 -8.70 -6.06
N VAL A 84 -1.99 -7.73 -5.24
CA VAL A 84 -2.89 -7.01 -4.36
C VAL A 84 -3.22 -5.69 -5.02
N ALA A 85 -4.42 -5.58 -5.53
CA ALA A 85 -4.92 -4.37 -6.19
C ALA A 85 -5.38 -3.32 -5.15
N PRO A 86 -5.75 -2.10 -5.57
CA PRO A 86 -6.28 -1.09 -4.66
C PRO A 86 -7.47 -1.66 -3.88
N GLN A 87 -7.45 -1.45 -2.57
CA GLN A 87 -8.49 -1.91 -1.67
C GLN A 87 -9.27 -0.73 -1.11
N HIS A 88 -10.59 -0.86 -0.95
CA HIS A 88 -11.41 0.13 -0.26
C HIS A 88 -11.49 -0.12 1.24
N ARG A 89 -11.10 -1.32 1.70
CA ARG A 89 -11.12 -1.73 3.10
C ARG A 89 -9.83 -2.44 3.48
N HIS A 90 -9.57 -2.53 4.78
CA HIS A 90 -8.45 -3.30 5.30
C HIS A 90 -8.57 -4.79 4.96
N GLN A 91 -7.43 -5.46 4.93
CA GLN A 91 -7.32 -6.91 4.84
C GLN A 91 -6.62 -7.45 6.08
N ILE A 92 -6.96 -8.66 6.49
CA ILE A 92 -6.19 -9.42 7.46
C ILE A 92 -5.38 -10.45 6.68
N ARG A 93 -4.07 -10.42 6.84
CA ARG A 93 -3.15 -11.39 6.24
C ARG A 93 -2.53 -12.22 7.32
N GLU A 94 -2.38 -13.50 7.07
CA GLU A 94 -1.74 -14.46 7.95
C GLU A 94 -0.55 -15.09 7.25
N ALA A 95 0.58 -15.09 7.93
CA ALA A 95 1.81 -15.74 7.48
C ALA A 95 2.34 -16.65 8.58
N PHE A 96 2.96 -17.77 8.22
CA PHE A 96 3.61 -18.72 9.13
C PHE A 96 4.66 -19.54 8.40
N GLY A 97 5.54 -20.22 9.14
CA GLY A 97 6.56 -21.09 8.56
C GLY A 97 7.67 -20.32 7.84
N ASN A 98 8.19 -20.89 6.76
CA ASN A 98 9.24 -20.25 5.97
C ASN A 98 8.71 -19.02 5.25
N ARG A 99 9.36 -17.89 5.47
CA ARG A 99 9.17 -16.65 4.73
C ARG A 99 10.31 -16.52 3.74
N ASP A 100 9.99 -16.51 2.47
CA ASP A 100 10.88 -16.06 1.40
C ASP A 100 9.97 -15.47 0.32
N PHE A 101 9.99 -14.16 0.22
CA PHE A 101 9.17 -13.46 -0.75
C PHE A 101 9.80 -12.15 -1.18
N MET A 102 9.41 -11.69 -2.36
CA MET A 102 9.72 -10.36 -2.86
C MET A 102 8.43 -9.62 -3.17
N VAL A 103 8.39 -8.34 -2.89
CA VAL A 103 7.27 -7.43 -3.19
C VAL A 103 7.76 -6.34 -4.12
N ILE A 104 7.06 -6.15 -5.22
CA ILE A 104 7.24 -5.03 -6.13
C ILE A 104 6.06 -4.08 -5.89
N ARG A 105 6.36 -2.82 -5.62
CA ARG A 105 5.37 -1.81 -5.26
C ARG A 105 5.20 -0.82 -6.41
N PHE A 106 3.97 -0.62 -6.83
CA PHE A 106 3.61 0.25 -7.94
C PHE A 106 2.64 1.34 -7.51
N THR A 107 2.72 2.49 -8.17
CA THR A 107 1.55 3.37 -8.23
C THR A 107 0.44 2.66 -9.02
N PRO A 108 -0.85 3.00 -8.83
CA PRO A 108 -1.92 2.37 -9.61
C PRO A 108 -1.74 2.54 -11.12
N ILE A 109 -1.26 3.70 -11.58
CA ILE A 109 -0.92 3.93 -12.99
C ILE A 109 0.20 2.99 -13.44
N GLY A 110 1.27 2.88 -12.67
CA GLY A 110 2.37 1.95 -12.97
C GLY A 110 1.88 0.52 -13.08
N ALA A 111 1.04 0.09 -12.13
CA ALA A 111 0.44 -1.24 -12.17
C ALA A 111 -0.43 -1.46 -13.40
N GLN A 112 -1.25 -0.48 -13.79
CA GLN A 112 -2.08 -0.55 -14.99
C GLN A 112 -1.23 -0.71 -16.25
N MET A 113 -0.12 0.03 -16.34
CA MET A 113 0.83 -0.08 -17.47
C MET A 113 1.51 -1.46 -17.50
N ILE A 114 1.92 -1.96 -16.32
CA ILE A 114 2.60 -3.26 -16.19
C ILE A 114 1.64 -4.43 -16.43
N LEU A 115 0.47 -4.43 -15.80
CA LEU A 115 -0.50 -5.52 -15.89
C LEU A 115 -1.34 -5.45 -17.18
N ARG A 116 -1.37 -4.28 -17.85
CA ARG A 116 -2.19 -4.02 -19.06
C ARG A 116 -3.67 -4.34 -18.85
N THR A 117 -4.11 -4.21 -17.62
CA THR A 117 -5.48 -4.53 -17.18
C THR A 117 -6.05 -3.30 -16.49
N PRO A 118 -7.29 -2.87 -16.80
CA PRO A 118 -7.96 -1.80 -16.08
C PRO A 118 -8.04 -2.11 -14.58
N MET A 119 -7.73 -1.11 -13.74
CA MET A 119 -7.64 -1.31 -12.29
C MET A 119 -8.99 -1.61 -11.63
N ASP A 120 -10.10 -1.13 -12.19
CA ASP A 120 -11.46 -1.43 -11.71
C ASP A 120 -11.82 -2.93 -11.79
N LEU A 121 -11.22 -3.67 -12.73
CA LEU A 121 -11.37 -5.12 -12.80
C LEU A 121 -10.63 -5.86 -11.69
N LEU A 122 -9.65 -5.21 -11.07
CA LEU A 122 -8.78 -5.77 -10.04
C LEU A 122 -9.11 -5.25 -8.62
N THR A 123 -9.74 -4.09 -8.51
CA THR A 123 -10.04 -3.42 -7.23
C THR A 123 -10.80 -4.34 -6.27
N ASP A 124 -10.45 -4.24 -4.97
CA ASP A 124 -10.97 -5.09 -3.88
C ASP A 124 -10.71 -6.58 -4.05
N ARG A 125 -9.74 -6.95 -4.91
CA ARG A 125 -9.39 -8.33 -5.17
C ARG A 125 -7.90 -8.58 -4.92
N THR A 126 -7.61 -9.80 -4.52
CA THR A 126 -6.26 -10.37 -4.56
C THR A 126 -6.32 -11.53 -5.55
N LEU A 127 -5.51 -11.46 -6.58
CA LEU A 127 -5.60 -12.36 -7.74
C LEU A 127 -4.24 -13.02 -7.97
N GLN A 128 -4.23 -14.28 -8.39
CA GLN A 128 -3.00 -14.89 -8.86
C GLN A 128 -2.50 -14.15 -10.11
N LEU A 129 -1.21 -13.83 -10.14
CA LEU A 129 -0.64 -13.10 -11.28
C LEU A 129 -0.75 -13.90 -12.58
N GLU A 130 -0.72 -15.24 -12.51
CA GLU A 130 -0.88 -16.11 -13.66
C GLU A 130 -2.27 -16.06 -14.31
N ASP A 131 -3.31 -15.68 -13.53
CA ASP A 131 -4.66 -15.50 -14.07
C ASP A 131 -4.78 -14.18 -14.86
N ILE A 132 -3.90 -13.21 -14.57
CA ILE A 132 -3.83 -11.92 -15.27
C ILE A 132 -2.87 -12.03 -16.48
N ASP A 133 -1.65 -12.49 -16.25
CA ASP A 133 -0.62 -12.67 -17.26
C ASP A 133 0.34 -13.81 -16.90
N ARG A 134 0.05 -15.00 -17.40
CA ARG A 134 0.83 -16.22 -17.13
C ARG A 134 2.30 -16.11 -17.59
N ARG A 135 2.54 -15.45 -18.72
CA ARG A 135 3.90 -15.29 -19.24
C ARG A 135 4.72 -14.37 -18.33
N PHE A 136 4.13 -13.25 -17.94
CA PHE A 136 4.77 -12.29 -17.07
C PHE A 136 5.00 -12.86 -15.67
N SER A 137 4.04 -13.61 -15.12
CA SER A 137 4.20 -14.32 -13.84
C SER A 137 5.42 -15.23 -13.85
N ARG A 138 5.59 -16.05 -14.88
CA ARG A 138 6.75 -16.97 -15.02
C ARG A 138 8.08 -16.23 -15.17
N LEU A 139 8.10 -15.14 -15.93
CA LEU A 139 9.31 -14.32 -16.09
C LEU A 139 9.71 -13.69 -14.77
N LEU A 140 8.77 -13.05 -14.05
CA LEU A 140 9.05 -12.43 -12.75
C LEU A 140 9.56 -13.43 -11.71
N THR A 141 8.89 -14.58 -11.57
CA THR A 141 9.32 -15.60 -10.60
C THR A 141 10.69 -16.17 -10.92
N GLY A 142 11.00 -16.37 -12.22
CA GLY A 142 12.32 -16.85 -12.65
C GLY A 142 13.43 -15.83 -12.42
N HIS A 143 13.18 -14.53 -12.62
CA HIS A 143 14.18 -13.48 -12.36
C HIS A 143 14.38 -13.19 -10.86
N ALA A 144 13.37 -13.47 -10.04
CA ALA A 144 13.43 -13.30 -8.59
C ALA A 144 13.87 -14.58 -7.85
N ASP A 145 14.51 -15.53 -8.52
CA ASP A 145 14.91 -16.82 -7.95
C ASP A 145 15.72 -16.66 -6.66
N PRO A 146 15.30 -17.29 -5.54
CA PRO A 146 16.01 -17.26 -4.26
C PRO A 146 17.44 -17.79 -4.28
N ALA A 147 17.85 -18.53 -5.31
CA ALA A 147 19.23 -18.96 -5.49
C ALA A 147 20.22 -17.80 -5.64
N HIS A 148 19.75 -16.59 -5.96
CA HIS A 148 20.54 -15.39 -6.10
C HIS A 148 20.41 -14.47 -4.87
N ASP A 149 21.40 -13.60 -4.67
CA ASP A 149 21.33 -12.55 -3.65
C ASP A 149 20.28 -11.48 -4.01
N TRP A 150 19.88 -10.69 -3.02
CA TRP A 150 18.83 -9.69 -3.21
C TRP A 150 19.16 -8.60 -4.24
N ALA A 151 20.44 -8.23 -4.38
CA ALA A 151 20.86 -7.22 -5.36
C ALA A 151 20.59 -7.73 -6.78
N THR A 152 21.09 -8.93 -7.09
CA THR A 152 20.88 -9.59 -8.38
C THR A 152 19.39 -9.77 -8.69
N ARG A 153 18.60 -10.20 -7.70
CA ARG A 153 17.13 -10.38 -7.84
C ARG A 153 16.44 -9.06 -8.13
N PHE A 154 16.77 -7.98 -7.41
CA PHE A 154 16.17 -6.66 -7.62
C PHE A 154 16.55 -6.10 -8.99
N ASP A 155 17.80 -6.23 -9.43
CA ASP A 155 18.27 -5.76 -10.74
C ASP A 155 17.52 -6.47 -11.87
N ALA A 156 17.48 -7.80 -11.84
CA ALA A 156 16.82 -8.60 -12.86
C ALA A 156 15.30 -8.32 -12.94
N VAL A 157 14.64 -8.12 -11.81
CA VAL A 157 13.23 -7.75 -11.76
C VAL A 157 13.01 -6.32 -12.27
N GLU A 158 13.89 -5.37 -11.91
CA GLU A 158 13.80 -3.98 -12.36
C GLU A 158 13.97 -3.86 -13.87
N ASP A 159 14.91 -4.60 -14.46
CA ASP A 159 15.11 -4.64 -15.92
C ASP A 159 13.87 -5.15 -16.66
N LEU A 160 13.24 -6.19 -16.13
CA LEU A 160 11.99 -6.72 -16.68
C LEU A 160 10.82 -5.72 -16.60
N ILE A 161 10.70 -5.02 -15.46
CA ILE A 161 9.72 -3.97 -15.24
C ILE A 161 9.99 -2.79 -16.18
N ALA A 162 11.24 -2.36 -16.32
CA ALA A 162 11.65 -1.27 -17.20
C ALA A 162 11.31 -1.55 -18.66
N ALA A 163 11.62 -2.76 -19.15
CA ALA A 163 11.28 -3.18 -20.52
C ALA A 163 9.75 -3.16 -20.75
N ARG A 164 8.98 -3.54 -19.75
CA ARG A 164 7.53 -3.56 -19.82
C ARG A 164 6.92 -2.17 -19.79
N LEU A 165 7.44 -1.26 -18.96
CA LEU A 165 7.06 0.16 -18.94
C LEU A 165 7.35 0.84 -20.27
N ALA A 166 8.53 0.59 -20.85
CA ALA A 166 8.93 1.16 -22.15
C ALA A 166 8.00 0.75 -23.30
N SER A 167 7.36 -0.41 -23.21
CA SER A 167 6.41 -0.92 -24.20
C SER A 167 4.94 -0.59 -23.91
N ALA A 168 4.66 0.08 -22.79
CA ALA A 168 3.30 0.44 -22.40
C ALA A 168 2.87 1.79 -23.00
N PRO A 169 1.58 1.97 -23.37
CA PRO A 169 1.06 3.26 -23.75
C PRO A 169 1.20 4.28 -22.61
N SER A 170 1.57 5.52 -22.95
CA SER A 170 1.62 6.61 -21.98
C SER A 170 0.23 6.88 -21.38
N PRO A 171 0.12 7.13 -20.07
CA PRO A 171 -1.14 7.52 -19.46
C PRO A 171 -1.57 8.91 -19.96
N PRO A 172 -2.88 9.24 -19.92
CA PRO A 172 -3.37 10.56 -20.29
C PRO A 172 -2.67 11.67 -19.51
N ALA A 173 -2.37 12.78 -20.21
CA ALA A 173 -1.78 13.96 -19.59
C ALA A 173 -2.65 14.47 -18.42
N GLY A 174 -2.00 14.93 -17.36
CA GLY A 174 -2.68 15.45 -16.17
C GLY A 174 -3.23 14.39 -15.20
N LEU A 175 -3.39 13.13 -15.61
CA LEU A 175 -3.96 12.08 -14.76
C LEU A 175 -3.06 11.74 -13.56
N LEU A 176 -1.75 11.64 -13.78
CA LEU A 176 -0.75 11.48 -12.73
C LEU A 176 -0.78 12.64 -11.73
N HIS A 177 -0.85 13.87 -12.25
CA HIS A 177 -0.94 15.06 -11.41
C HIS A 177 -2.21 15.04 -10.55
N SER A 178 -3.37 14.75 -11.17
CA SER A 178 -4.65 14.64 -10.46
C SER A 178 -4.62 13.60 -9.35
N TRP A 179 -4.02 12.45 -9.61
CA TRP A 179 -3.84 11.42 -8.58
C TRP A 179 -2.97 11.94 -7.43
N ARG A 180 -1.81 12.55 -7.74
CA ARG A 180 -0.88 13.06 -6.73
C ARG A 180 -1.54 14.08 -5.82
N ILE A 181 -2.21 15.10 -6.36
CA ILE A 181 -2.88 16.12 -5.54
C ILE A 181 -4.01 15.55 -4.67
N LEU A 182 -4.77 14.56 -5.18
CA LEU A 182 -5.82 13.90 -4.39
C LEU A 182 -5.26 13.05 -3.24
N GLN A 183 -4.01 12.60 -3.35
CA GLN A 183 -3.38 11.82 -2.30
C GLN A 183 -2.60 12.66 -1.29
N GLU A 184 -1.98 13.74 -1.73
CA GLU A 184 -1.12 14.59 -0.90
C GLU A 184 -1.88 15.74 -0.25
N SER A 185 -2.87 16.29 -0.95
CA SER A 185 -3.64 17.45 -0.53
C SER A 185 -5.15 17.28 -0.74
N PRO A 186 -5.76 16.19 -0.24
CA PRO A 186 -7.14 15.82 -0.56
C PRO A 186 -8.17 16.86 -0.10
N ASN A 187 -7.81 17.72 0.85
CA ASN A 187 -8.67 18.76 1.41
C ASN A 187 -8.70 20.05 0.57
N HIS A 188 -7.75 20.22 -0.35
CA HIS A 188 -7.57 21.43 -1.15
C HIS A 188 -8.03 21.25 -2.61
N VAL A 189 -8.53 20.06 -2.97
CA VAL A 189 -8.97 19.77 -4.33
C VAL A 189 -10.46 20.02 -4.49
N ASP A 190 -10.82 20.94 -5.36
CA ASP A 190 -12.19 21.10 -5.81
C ASP A 190 -12.51 20.07 -6.90
N LEU A 191 -13.14 18.98 -6.48
CA LEU A 191 -13.53 17.88 -7.38
C LEU A 191 -14.52 18.33 -8.47
N ALA A 192 -15.22 19.44 -8.29
CA ALA A 192 -16.15 19.96 -9.28
C ALA A 192 -15.40 20.66 -10.44
N ARG A 193 -14.27 21.30 -10.15
CA ARG A 193 -13.42 21.99 -11.14
C ARG A 193 -12.38 21.08 -11.81
N LEU A 194 -12.04 19.98 -11.19
CA LEU A 194 -11.03 19.06 -11.71
C LEU A 194 -11.24 18.63 -13.19
N PRO A 195 -12.47 18.36 -13.67
CA PRO A 195 -12.68 18.08 -15.09
C PRO A 195 -12.33 19.26 -16.02
N GLU A 196 -12.63 20.50 -15.61
CA GLU A 196 -12.32 21.72 -16.38
C GLU A 196 -10.81 21.93 -16.46
N GLU A 197 -10.10 21.78 -15.35
CA GLU A 197 -8.62 21.88 -15.27
C GLU A 197 -7.93 20.86 -16.16
N LEU A 198 -8.55 19.70 -16.38
CA LEU A 198 -8.03 18.63 -17.24
C LEU A 198 -8.57 18.68 -18.68
N GLY A 199 -9.38 19.68 -18.99
CA GLY A 199 -9.97 19.83 -20.34
C GLY A 199 -10.87 18.66 -20.74
N CYS A 200 -11.58 18.02 -19.80
CA CYS A 200 -12.40 16.85 -20.08
C CYS A 200 -13.78 16.90 -19.39
N SER A 201 -14.71 16.07 -19.85
CA SER A 201 -16.01 15.95 -19.17
C SER A 201 -15.88 15.19 -17.84
N ARG A 202 -16.76 15.46 -16.88
CA ARG A 202 -16.86 14.72 -15.61
C ARG A 202 -17.00 13.21 -15.82
N ARG A 203 -17.79 12.80 -16.81
CA ARG A 203 -17.96 11.37 -17.14
C ARG A 203 -16.65 10.75 -17.61
N HIS A 204 -15.89 11.46 -18.45
CA HIS A 204 -14.59 11.01 -18.94
C HIS A 204 -13.58 10.88 -17.80
N LEU A 205 -13.50 11.88 -16.91
CA LEU A 205 -12.63 11.84 -15.74
C LEU A 205 -12.92 10.62 -14.85
N ILE A 206 -14.20 10.37 -14.53
CA ILE A 206 -14.60 9.21 -13.72
C ILE A 206 -14.18 7.91 -14.42
N ALA A 207 -14.39 7.77 -15.72
CA ALA A 207 -13.97 6.58 -16.48
C ALA A 207 -12.45 6.38 -16.46
N GLN A 208 -11.67 7.47 -16.62
CA GLN A 208 -10.21 7.40 -16.50
C GLN A 208 -9.77 6.98 -15.09
N PHE A 209 -10.39 7.54 -14.05
CA PHE A 209 -10.08 7.17 -12.68
C PHE A 209 -10.37 5.69 -12.39
N HIS A 210 -11.50 5.17 -12.85
CA HIS A 210 -11.78 3.73 -12.76
C HIS A 210 -10.72 2.88 -13.46
N LYS A 211 -10.41 3.24 -14.72
CA LYS A 211 -9.44 2.49 -15.53
C LYS A 211 -8.03 2.46 -14.90
N TYR A 212 -7.54 3.60 -14.42
CA TYR A 212 -6.14 3.73 -13.99
C TYR A 212 -5.94 3.57 -12.48
N PHE A 213 -6.96 3.88 -11.65
CA PHE A 213 -6.85 3.85 -10.19
C PHE A 213 -7.82 2.88 -9.51
N GLY A 214 -8.75 2.30 -10.27
CA GLY A 214 -9.76 1.38 -9.75
C GLY A 214 -10.81 2.05 -8.86
N MET A 215 -10.89 3.38 -8.83
CA MET A 215 -11.79 4.11 -7.95
C MET A 215 -12.20 5.46 -8.57
N THR A 216 -13.25 6.08 -8.01
CA THR A 216 -13.65 7.43 -8.42
C THR A 216 -12.71 8.50 -7.83
N PRO A 217 -12.66 9.73 -8.41
CA PRO A 217 -11.94 10.85 -7.79
C PRO A 217 -12.36 11.13 -6.35
N LYS A 218 -13.67 11.00 -6.06
CA LYS A 218 -14.21 11.16 -4.70
C LYS A 218 -13.66 10.11 -3.73
N MET A 219 -13.58 8.86 -4.16
CA MET A 219 -13.01 7.78 -3.33
C MET A 219 -11.50 7.97 -3.15
N ALA A 220 -10.78 8.42 -4.17
CA ALA A 220 -9.37 8.75 -4.07
C ALA A 220 -9.10 9.86 -3.03
N ALA A 221 -9.90 10.93 -3.02
CA ALA A 221 -9.81 11.98 -1.99
C ALA A 221 -10.14 11.45 -0.58
N ARG A 222 -11.18 10.59 -0.44
CA ARG A 222 -11.49 9.95 0.85
C ARG A 222 -10.33 9.09 1.36
N ASN A 223 -9.74 8.29 0.49
CA ASN A 223 -8.56 7.47 0.82
C ASN A 223 -7.37 8.35 1.21
N GLY A 224 -7.13 9.46 0.50
CA GLY A 224 -6.11 10.45 0.86
C GLY A 224 -6.31 11.01 2.26
N ARG A 225 -7.53 11.46 2.60
CA ARG A 225 -7.87 11.95 3.97
C ARG A 225 -7.66 10.87 5.04
N PHE A 226 -8.06 9.64 4.75
CA PHE A 226 -7.84 8.52 5.66
C PHE A 226 -6.35 8.32 5.97
N HIS A 227 -5.47 8.38 4.97
CA HIS A 227 -4.03 8.28 5.20
C HIS A 227 -3.45 9.45 6.00
N LEU A 228 -3.95 10.68 5.80
CA LEU A 228 -3.58 11.81 6.67
C LEU A 228 -4.01 11.56 8.11
N ALA A 229 -5.22 11.01 8.30
CA ALA A 229 -5.75 10.66 9.61
C ALA A 229 -4.93 9.55 10.29
N VAL A 230 -4.58 8.49 9.56
CA VAL A 230 -3.69 7.43 10.08
C VAL A 230 -2.36 8.00 10.53
N ALA A 231 -1.72 8.83 9.71
CA ALA A 231 -0.45 9.48 10.07
C ALA A 231 -0.60 10.40 11.30
N ALA A 232 -1.73 11.08 11.46
CA ALA A 232 -2.00 11.91 12.62
C ALA A 232 -2.22 11.08 13.89
N VAL A 233 -2.98 9.98 13.81
CA VAL A 233 -3.22 9.06 14.93
C VAL A 233 -1.93 8.39 15.40
N HIS A 234 -1.08 7.94 14.46
CA HIS A 234 0.23 7.38 14.82
C HIS A 234 1.13 8.38 15.55
N ARG A 235 1.13 9.66 15.14
CA ARG A 235 1.88 10.72 15.85
C ARG A 235 1.42 10.89 17.30
N LEU A 236 0.14 10.66 17.58
CA LEU A 236 -0.40 10.68 18.95
C LEU A 236 0.08 9.48 19.79
N GLY A 237 0.30 8.32 19.15
CA GLY A 237 0.68 7.07 19.82
C GLY A 237 2.14 6.98 20.26
N ARG A 238 3.04 7.83 19.76
CA ARG A 238 4.49 7.85 20.05
C ARG A 238 5.24 6.54 19.82
N ASP A 239 4.79 5.70 18.94
CA ASP A 239 5.63 4.59 18.47
C ASP A 239 5.65 4.58 16.96
N PRO A 240 6.84 4.79 16.31
CA PRO A 240 6.94 4.66 14.88
C PRO A 240 6.97 3.18 14.54
N SER A 241 5.82 2.50 14.59
CA SER A 241 5.72 1.19 13.96
C SER A 241 6.07 1.33 12.47
N PRO A 242 7.07 0.60 11.95
CA PRO A 242 7.55 0.76 10.58
C PRO A 242 6.55 0.26 9.53
N TYR A 243 5.35 -0.16 9.93
CA TYR A 243 4.37 -0.80 9.06
C TYR A 243 3.04 -0.06 8.97
N VAL A 244 3.01 1.05 8.26
CA VAL A 244 1.75 1.62 7.76
C VAL A 244 1.82 1.73 6.24
N ALA A 245 0.98 0.94 5.56
CA ALA A 245 0.74 0.98 4.12
C ALA A 245 2.00 0.85 3.24
N GLY A 246 2.82 -0.20 3.46
CA GLY A 246 3.89 -0.57 2.53
C GLY A 246 5.04 0.44 2.39
N LYS A 247 5.10 1.48 3.18
CA LYS A 247 6.31 2.31 3.34
C LYS A 247 6.90 2.07 4.71
N PRO A 248 8.23 1.76 4.80
CA PRO A 248 8.93 2.10 6.01
C PRO A 248 8.80 3.62 6.15
N TYR A 249 8.21 4.06 7.23
CA TYR A 249 8.07 5.48 7.55
C TYR A 249 9.45 6.02 7.95
N LEU A 250 10.27 6.36 6.97
CA LEU A 250 11.50 7.12 7.16
C LEU A 250 11.13 8.59 7.00
N ASP A 251 11.10 9.26 8.08
CA ASP A 251 11.23 10.67 8.37
C ASP A 251 10.12 11.24 9.24
N CYS A 252 10.34 11.14 10.56
CA CYS A 252 9.93 12.17 11.48
C CYS A 252 11.09 12.36 12.45
N GLN A 253 11.84 13.43 12.28
CA GLN A 253 12.80 13.88 13.30
C GLN A 253 12.06 14.13 14.60
N ALA A 254 12.35 13.30 15.60
CA ALA A 254 11.88 13.48 16.97
C ALA A 254 12.65 14.64 17.61
N ASP A 255 11.97 15.76 17.82
CA ASP A 255 12.45 16.68 18.85
C ASP A 255 12.10 16.09 20.23
N GLY A 256 13.10 15.97 21.08
CA GLY A 256 13.08 15.23 22.35
C GLY A 256 12.29 15.88 23.49
N SER A 257 11.05 16.35 23.30
CA SER A 257 10.24 16.88 24.39
C SER A 257 9.24 15.87 24.95
N THR A 258 9.47 15.43 26.19
CA THR A 258 8.59 14.58 26.97
C THR A 258 7.31 15.35 27.36
N ARG A 259 6.19 15.06 26.72
CA ARG A 259 4.87 15.60 27.11
C ARG A 259 4.12 14.59 27.97
N THR A 260 3.63 15.05 29.13
CA THR A 260 2.85 14.25 30.09
C THR A 260 1.45 13.92 29.56
N ALA A 261 0.84 12.85 30.06
CA ALA A 261 -0.51 12.36 29.69
C ALA A 261 -1.63 13.44 29.76
N ALA A 262 -1.45 14.49 30.55
CA ALA A 262 -2.37 15.63 30.66
C ALA A 262 -2.35 16.57 29.42
N GLN A 263 -1.34 16.49 28.55
CA GLN A 263 -1.25 17.29 27.31
C GLN A 263 -1.85 16.56 26.10
N MET A 264 -2.35 15.36 26.25
CA MET A 264 -3.04 14.58 25.22
C MET A 264 -4.53 14.92 25.04
N THR A 265 -4.97 16.08 25.48
CA THR A 265 -6.31 16.60 25.11
C THR A 265 -6.31 17.31 23.77
N MET A 266 -5.62 16.76 22.79
CA MET A 266 -6.02 17.06 21.42
C MET A 266 -7.40 16.44 21.26
N ARG A 267 -8.43 17.26 21.20
CA ARG A 267 -9.79 16.77 20.97
C ARG A 267 -9.81 16.01 19.66
N TRP A 268 -10.36 14.83 19.65
CA TRP A 268 -10.58 14.09 18.39
C TRP A 268 -11.30 14.94 17.33
N ALA A 269 -12.07 15.93 17.78
CA ALA A 269 -12.69 16.93 16.93
C ALA A 269 -11.65 17.79 16.19
N ASP A 270 -10.60 18.26 16.86
CA ASP A 270 -9.56 19.09 16.23
C ASP A 270 -8.74 18.28 15.21
N LEU A 271 -8.45 17.02 15.54
CA LEU A 271 -7.80 16.09 14.62
C LEU A 271 -8.68 15.84 13.38
N ALA A 272 -9.98 15.61 13.60
CA ALA A 272 -10.94 15.41 12.51
C ALA A 272 -10.95 16.60 11.55
N LEU A 273 -11.07 17.82 12.07
CA LEU A 273 -11.05 19.05 11.27
C LEU A 273 -9.70 19.25 10.55
N GLY A 274 -8.57 19.02 11.25
CA GLY A 274 -7.23 19.10 10.66
C GLY A 274 -6.99 18.09 9.52
N CYS A 275 -7.66 16.93 9.56
CA CYS A 275 -7.63 15.94 8.49
C CYS A 275 -8.71 16.17 7.40
N GLY A 276 -9.50 17.25 7.49
CA GLY A 276 -10.52 17.61 6.49
C GLY A 276 -11.84 16.85 6.60
N TYR A 277 -12.17 16.36 7.80
CA TYR A 277 -13.48 15.81 8.09
C TYR A 277 -14.41 16.91 8.62
N TYR A 278 -15.69 16.76 8.35
CA TYR A 278 -16.68 17.76 8.77
C TYR A 278 -16.82 17.83 10.30
N ASP A 279 -16.82 16.68 10.96
CA ASP A 279 -16.92 16.56 12.42
C ASP A 279 -16.26 15.24 12.88
N GLN A 280 -16.22 15.04 14.20
CA GLN A 280 -15.67 13.86 14.84
C GLN A 280 -16.42 12.56 14.46
N SER A 281 -17.73 12.60 14.30
CA SER A 281 -18.55 11.45 13.95
C SER A 281 -18.26 10.98 12.53
N HIS A 282 -18.15 11.91 11.60
CA HIS A 282 -17.75 11.65 10.22
C HIS A 282 -16.34 11.04 10.18
N PHE A 283 -15.39 11.59 10.94
CA PHE A 283 -14.04 11.05 11.08
C PHE A 283 -14.04 9.60 11.58
N ILE A 284 -14.73 9.30 12.69
CA ILE A 284 -14.79 7.95 13.28
C ILE A 284 -15.39 6.96 12.28
N ASN A 285 -16.48 7.33 11.61
CA ASN A 285 -17.16 6.47 10.64
C ASN A 285 -16.28 6.17 9.42
N GLU A 286 -15.61 7.18 8.86
CA GLU A 286 -14.69 7.02 7.72
C GLU A 286 -13.46 6.19 8.13
N PHE A 287 -12.87 6.47 9.28
CA PHE A 287 -11.73 5.73 9.80
C PHE A 287 -12.06 4.24 9.98
N LYS A 288 -13.24 3.96 10.60
CA LYS A 288 -13.73 2.59 10.77
C LYS A 288 -14.05 1.91 9.44
N PHE A 289 -14.59 2.65 8.46
CA PHE A 289 -14.85 2.12 7.13
C PHE A 289 -13.57 1.57 6.49
N PHE A 290 -12.47 2.32 6.56
CA PHE A 290 -11.21 1.93 5.93
C PHE A 290 -10.40 0.93 6.75
N SER A 291 -10.24 1.16 8.06
CA SER A 291 -9.36 0.36 8.93
C SER A 291 -10.05 -0.83 9.61
N GLY A 292 -11.40 -0.82 9.68
CA GLY A 292 -12.18 -1.76 10.48
C GLY A 292 -12.14 -1.49 11.98
N LEU A 293 -11.47 -0.41 12.42
CA LEU A 293 -11.28 -0.01 13.81
C LEU A 293 -11.67 1.45 14.00
N THR A 294 -12.12 1.81 15.19
CA THR A 294 -12.18 3.22 15.56
C THR A 294 -10.75 3.79 15.73
N PRO A 295 -10.55 5.11 15.65
CA PRO A 295 -9.23 5.71 15.88
C PRO A 295 -8.61 5.35 17.23
N VAL A 296 -9.43 5.19 18.27
CA VAL A 296 -8.99 4.79 19.61
C VAL A 296 -8.51 3.34 19.64
N GLU A 297 -9.32 2.40 19.13
CA GLU A 297 -8.96 0.99 19.03
C GLU A 297 -7.69 0.78 18.17
N PHE A 298 -7.55 1.59 17.11
CA PHE A 298 -6.37 1.57 16.26
C PHE A 298 -5.12 2.02 17.02
N LEU A 299 -5.22 3.12 17.78
CA LEU A 299 -4.15 3.66 18.60
C LEU A 299 -3.72 2.68 19.72
N GLU A 300 -4.68 2.03 20.35
CA GLU A 300 -4.41 1.04 21.41
C GLU A 300 -3.65 -0.17 20.86
N ARG A 301 -4.05 -0.70 19.70
CA ARG A 301 -3.35 -1.83 19.07
C ARG A 301 -1.92 -1.49 18.66
N THR A 302 -1.70 -0.33 18.07
CA THR A 302 -0.35 0.09 17.66
C THR A 302 0.61 0.36 18.81
N ARG A 303 0.12 0.44 20.06
CA ARG A 303 0.95 0.55 21.26
C ARG A 303 1.40 -0.80 21.82
N HIS A 304 0.78 -1.88 21.40
CA HIS A 304 1.05 -3.24 21.90
C HIS A 304 1.75 -4.13 20.86
N GLU A 305 1.92 -3.65 19.62
CA GLU A 305 2.71 -4.26 18.54
C GLU A 305 4.15 -3.71 18.53
#